data_3cbe5c69f71c064cdf7049fb97bd3d12
#
_entry.id   3cbe5c69f71c064cdf7049fb97bd3d12
#
_cell.length_a   1.000
_cell.length_b   1.000
_cell.length_c   1.000
_cell.angle_alpha   90.00
_cell.angle_beta   90.00
_cell.angle_gamma   90.00
#
_symmetry.space_group_name_H-M   'P 1'
#
loop_
_entity.id
_entity.type
_entity.pdbx_description
1 polymer ?
#
loop_
_entity_poly.entity_id
_entity_poly.type
_entity_poly.pdbx_seq_one_letter_code
_entity_poly.pdbx_strand_id
1 'polypeptide(L)'
;MANKIWGSNNEPLKIQFITDTHYYSRKGGTEGKAYDKAESKSQKVIKDSDLVIKAGFDMLCEDKSTDIVVLAGDTTRDGEIESHKEFIEMLRGLKKRGKRVYVITATHDFRDRGVADGYDGDKKIEVPAVENRHDLWDMYYEFGPNEAISTHPESMSYVVQLAPGYRLFALNDDTN
;
A
#
# COMPACT_ATOMS: atom_id res chain seq x y z
N MET A 1 10.08 -26.13 -6.28
CA MET A 1 8.70 -25.62 -6.05
C MET A 1 7.94 -25.78 -7.36
N ALA A 2 6.82 -26.49 -7.37
CA ALA A 2 6.02 -26.66 -8.61
C ALA A 2 5.43 -25.29 -8.99
N ASN A 3 5.67 -24.86 -10.22
CA ASN A 3 5.02 -23.66 -10.78
C ASN A 3 3.51 -23.93 -10.82
N LYS A 4 2.76 -23.30 -9.93
CA LYS A 4 1.31 -23.33 -9.93
C LYS A 4 0.84 -22.63 -11.21
N ILE A 5 0.32 -23.40 -12.18
CA ILE A 5 -0.23 -22.85 -13.42
C ILE A 5 -1.63 -22.34 -13.08
N TRP A 6 -1.76 -21.03 -12.95
CA TRP A 6 -3.01 -20.32 -12.65
C TRP A 6 -3.99 -20.48 -13.82
N GLY A 7 -5.25 -20.79 -13.51
CA GLY A 7 -6.34 -20.82 -14.50
C GLY A 7 -6.34 -21.99 -15.47
N SER A 8 -5.55 -23.07 -15.22
CA SER A 8 -5.50 -24.21 -16.14
C SER A 8 -6.66 -25.21 -16.01
N ASN A 9 -7.49 -25.12 -14.95
CA ASN A 9 -8.49 -26.16 -14.62
C ASN A 9 -9.90 -25.62 -14.35
N ASN A 10 -10.36 -24.55 -15.00
CA ASN A 10 -11.66 -23.90 -14.71
C ASN A 10 -11.84 -23.42 -13.25
N GLU A 11 -10.76 -23.35 -12.48
CA GLU A 11 -10.83 -22.79 -11.13
C GLU A 11 -11.02 -21.29 -11.22
N PRO A 12 -11.96 -20.70 -10.47
CA PRO A 12 -12.17 -19.25 -10.49
C PRO A 12 -10.94 -18.54 -9.93
N LEU A 13 -10.51 -17.48 -10.61
CA LEU A 13 -9.46 -16.59 -10.11
C LEU A 13 -10.01 -15.82 -8.90
N LYS A 14 -9.38 -15.99 -7.74
CA LYS A 14 -9.76 -15.28 -6.52
C LYS A 14 -8.74 -14.20 -6.23
N ILE A 15 -9.24 -12.98 -6.04
CA ILE A 15 -8.43 -11.79 -5.75
C ILE A 15 -8.98 -11.15 -4.49
N GLN A 16 -8.09 -10.77 -3.59
CA GLN A 16 -8.44 -9.91 -2.46
C GLN A 16 -8.04 -8.48 -2.77
N PHE A 17 -8.99 -7.57 -2.60
CA PHE A 17 -8.79 -6.14 -2.73
C PHE A 17 -8.72 -5.50 -1.35
N ILE A 18 -7.73 -4.63 -1.17
CA ILE A 18 -7.56 -3.78 0.00
C ILE A 18 -7.40 -2.35 -0.50
N THR A 19 -8.04 -1.42 0.14
CA THR A 19 -7.91 0.01 -0.15
C THR A 19 -7.92 0.81 1.15
N ASP A 20 -7.45 2.05 1.09
CA ASP A 20 -7.57 3.03 2.19
C ASP A 20 -6.98 2.52 3.52
N THR A 21 -5.84 1.88 3.47
CA THR A 21 -5.19 1.37 4.69
C THR A 21 -4.71 2.49 5.60
N HIS A 22 -4.36 3.64 5.02
CA HIS A 22 -3.88 4.82 5.74
C HIS A 22 -2.90 4.48 6.85
N TYR A 23 -1.96 3.58 6.55
CA TYR A 23 -0.94 3.17 7.49
C TYR A 23 -0.13 4.36 8.00
N TYR A 24 0.05 4.43 9.32
CA TYR A 24 0.86 5.45 9.95
C TYR A 24 1.92 4.82 10.86
N SER A 25 3.18 5.11 10.57
CA SER A 25 4.30 4.65 11.41
C SER A 25 4.31 5.38 12.76
N ARG A 26 4.43 4.61 13.85
CA ARG A 26 4.57 5.18 15.19
C ARG A 26 5.78 6.11 15.34
N LYS A 27 6.75 6.04 14.43
CA LYS A 27 7.90 6.96 14.39
C LYS A 27 7.49 8.41 14.11
N GLY A 28 6.32 8.62 13.53
CA GLY A 28 5.74 9.96 13.36
C GLY A 28 5.13 10.54 14.64
N GLY A 29 5.09 9.76 15.73
CA GLY A 29 4.50 10.13 17.02
C GLY A 29 3.01 9.80 17.11
N THR A 30 2.61 9.15 18.21
CA THR A 30 1.22 8.70 18.44
C THR A 30 0.73 9.05 19.86
N GLU A 31 1.37 10.04 20.49
CA GLU A 31 1.07 10.44 21.86
C GLU A 31 1.09 11.96 22.03
N GLY A 32 0.41 12.45 23.05
CA GLY A 32 0.34 13.86 23.41
C GLY A 32 -0.86 14.60 22.85
N LYS A 33 -1.13 15.81 23.40
CA LYS A 33 -2.35 16.57 23.09
C LYS A 33 -2.49 16.94 21.62
N ALA A 34 -1.38 17.17 20.92
CA ALA A 34 -1.42 17.52 19.50
C ALA A 34 -1.90 16.32 18.69
N TYR A 35 -1.40 15.12 18.99
CA TYR A 35 -1.85 13.87 18.39
C TYR A 35 -3.31 13.59 18.73
N ASP A 36 -3.69 13.62 20.01
CA ASP A 36 -5.07 13.35 20.47
C ASP A 36 -6.08 14.28 19.78
N LYS A 37 -5.71 15.54 19.59
CA LYS A 37 -6.54 16.49 18.82
C LYS A 37 -6.67 16.14 17.35
N ALA A 38 -5.60 15.64 16.73
CA ALA A 38 -5.63 15.21 15.34
C ALA A 38 -6.47 13.94 15.17
N GLU A 39 -6.24 12.95 16.05
CA GLU A 39 -6.97 11.68 16.08
C GLU A 39 -8.48 11.91 16.27
N SER A 40 -8.87 12.76 17.22
CA SER A 40 -10.28 13.06 17.51
C SER A 40 -11.03 13.72 16.35
N LYS A 41 -10.31 14.32 15.40
CA LYS A 41 -10.86 14.94 14.19
C LYS A 41 -10.73 14.09 12.95
N SER A 42 -9.97 13.01 13.04
CA SER A 42 -9.75 12.10 11.93
C SER A 42 -10.91 11.13 11.78
N GLN A 43 -11.23 10.78 10.55
CA GLN A 43 -12.10 9.64 10.24
C GLN A 43 -11.28 8.33 10.09
N LYS A 44 -9.95 8.42 10.24
CA LYS A 44 -9.00 7.32 10.10
C LYS A 44 -8.61 6.80 11.47
N VAL A 45 -8.51 5.50 11.64
CA VAL A 45 -7.98 4.85 12.86
C VAL A 45 -6.45 4.86 12.77
N ILE A 46 -5.82 5.97 13.21
CA ILE A 46 -4.38 6.18 13.05
C ILE A 46 -3.61 5.43 14.15
N LYS A 47 -4.07 5.53 15.39
CA LYS A 47 -3.39 5.03 16.57
C LYS A 47 -3.09 3.53 16.51
N ASP A 48 -4.02 2.77 15.99
CA ASP A 48 -3.93 1.31 15.93
C ASP A 48 -3.75 0.80 14.50
N SER A 49 -3.44 1.68 13.54
CA SER A 49 -3.29 1.30 12.12
C SER A 49 -2.25 0.20 11.93
N ASP A 50 -1.15 0.24 12.65
CA ASP A 50 -0.09 -0.78 12.60
C ASP A 50 -0.60 -2.16 13.07
N LEU A 51 -1.40 -2.21 14.13
CA LEU A 51 -1.98 -3.45 14.66
C LEU A 51 -3.05 -4.01 13.71
N VAL A 52 -3.95 -3.15 13.24
CA VAL A 52 -5.05 -3.55 12.34
C VAL A 52 -4.51 -4.07 11.02
N ILE A 53 -3.58 -3.34 10.39
CA ILE A 53 -2.99 -3.73 9.12
C ILE A 53 -2.19 -5.02 9.25
N LYS A 54 -1.38 -5.14 10.30
CA LYS A 54 -0.63 -6.37 10.56
C LYS A 54 -1.56 -7.57 10.74
N ALA A 55 -2.61 -7.45 11.56
CA ALA A 55 -3.58 -8.51 11.74
C ALA A 55 -4.27 -8.89 10.42
N GLY A 56 -4.66 -7.89 9.61
CA GLY A 56 -5.23 -8.11 8.29
C GLY A 56 -4.28 -8.87 7.36
N PHE A 57 -3.00 -8.51 7.34
CA PHE A 57 -2.00 -9.19 6.51
C PHE A 57 -1.68 -10.60 7.01
N ASP A 58 -1.69 -10.84 8.31
CA ASP A 58 -1.56 -12.19 8.87
C ASP A 58 -2.75 -13.07 8.44
N MET A 59 -3.99 -12.56 8.49
CA MET A 59 -5.17 -13.24 7.95
C MET A 59 -5.03 -13.56 6.45
N LEU A 60 -4.53 -12.62 5.64
CA LEU A 60 -4.24 -12.86 4.22
C LEU A 60 -3.23 -13.99 4.00
N CYS A 61 -2.24 -14.08 4.87
CA CYS A 61 -1.24 -15.14 4.81
C CYS A 61 -1.81 -16.51 5.16
N GLU A 62 -2.77 -16.56 6.07
CA GLU A 62 -3.45 -17.79 6.49
C GLU A 62 -4.46 -18.28 5.45
N ASP A 63 -5.10 -17.36 4.71
CA ASP A 63 -6.03 -17.72 3.65
C ASP A 63 -5.30 -18.40 2.48
N LYS A 64 -5.53 -19.69 2.32
CA LYS A 64 -4.97 -20.50 1.23
C LYS A 64 -5.84 -20.49 -0.03
N SER A 65 -7.03 -19.91 0.04
CA SER A 65 -7.96 -19.86 -1.09
C SER A 65 -7.62 -18.76 -2.11
N THR A 66 -6.88 -17.74 -1.69
CA THR A 66 -6.52 -16.57 -2.50
C THR A 66 -5.02 -16.38 -2.53
N ASP A 67 -4.44 -16.25 -3.72
CA ASP A 67 -2.99 -16.04 -3.88
C ASP A 67 -2.66 -14.64 -4.42
N ILE A 68 -3.68 -13.86 -4.79
CA ILE A 68 -3.53 -12.52 -5.37
C ILE A 68 -4.12 -11.50 -4.42
N VAL A 69 -3.32 -10.48 -4.10
CA VAL A 69 -3.70 -9.34 -3.27
C VAL A 69 -3.47 -8.06 -4.09
N VAL A 70 -4.49 -7.22 -4.19
CA VAL A 70 -4.43 -5.92 -4.87
C VAL A 70 -4.69 -4.83 -3.84
N LEU A 71 -3.76 -3.90 -3.74
CA LEU A 71 -3.89 -2.69 -2.93
C LEU A 71 -4.21 -1.51 -3.86
N ALA A 72 -5.35 -0.87 -3.62
CA ALA A 72 -5.92 0.12 -4.53
C ALA A 72 -5.90 1.54 -3.91
N GLY A 73 -4.69 2.00 -3.57
CA GLY A 73 -4.43 3.37 -3.16
C GLY A 73 -4.62 3.68 -1.68
N ASP A 74 -4.19 4.87 -1.31
CA ASP A 74 -4.20 5.43 0.04
C ASP A 74 -3.57 4.47 1.07
N THR A 75 -2.38 3.98 0.70
CA THR A 75 -1.63 2.98 1.50
C THR A 75 -1.11 3.59 2.79
N THR A 76 -0.68 4.85 2.74
CA THR A 76 -0.20 5.60 3.89
C THR A 76 -1.17 6.71 4.29
N ARG A 77 -1.00 7.25 5.50
CA ARG A 77 -1.87 8.31 5.98
C ARG A 77 -1.72 9.59 5.16
N ASP A 78 -0.49 10.06 4.99
CA ASP A 78 -0.17 11.32 4.32
C ASP A 78 1.21 11.28 3.63
N GLY A 79 1.64 10.12 3.10
CA GLY A 79 2.87 9.97 2.33
C GLY A 79 4.14 9.91 3.17
N GLU A 80 4.06 9.70 4.49
CA GLU A 80 5.23 9.65 5.37
C GLU A 80 6.21 8.55 4.90
N ILE A 81 7.49 8.92 4.71
CA ILE A 81 8.53 8.00 4.21
C ILE A 81 8.67 6.77 5.11
N GLU A 82 8.62 6.94 6.42
CA GLU A 82 8.73 5.81 7.34
C GLU A 82 7.50 4.89 7.29
N SER A 83 6.30 5.47 7.09
CA SER A 83 5.09 4.67 6.85
C SER A 83 5.22 3.82 5.60
N HIS A 84 5.69 4.37 4.48
CA HIS A 84 5.94 3.61 3.26
C HIS A 84 6.97 2.49 3.46
N LYS A 85 8.10 2.77 4.10
CA LYS A 85 9.13 1.76 4.35
C LYS A 85 8.60 0.57 5.14
N GLU A 86 7.89 0.83 6.22
CA GLU A 86 7.33 -0.23 7.07
C GLU A 86 6.22 -1.00 6.35
N PHE A 87 5.37 -0.31 5.60
CA PHE A 87 4.33 -0.94 4.80
C PHE A 87 4.90 -1.85 3.71
N ILE A 88 5.93 -1.40 2.99
CA ILE A 88 6.66 -2.19 1.99
C ILE A 88 7.24 -3.47 2.60
N GLU A 89 7.82 -3.41 3.80
CA GLU A 89 8.32 -4.62 4.47
C GLU A 89 7.18 -5.61 4.79
N MET A 90 6.00 -5.13 5.17
CA MET A 90 4.83 -5.99 5.36
C MET A 90 4.38 -6.64 4.05
N LEU A 91 4.38 -5.91 2.93
CA LEU A 91 4.07 -6.45 1.60
C LEU A 91 5.10 -7.51 1.16
N ARG A 92 6.38 -7.29 1.44
CA ARG A 92 7.44 -8.29 1.24
C ARG A 92 7.18 -9.55 2.05
N GLY A 93 6.64 -9.40 3.25
CA GLY A 93 6.17 -10.50 4.08
C GLY A 93 5.10 -11.36 3.38
N LEU A 94 4.11 -10.73 2.73
CA LEU A 94 3.09 -11.42 1.93
C LEU A 94 3.72 -12.18 0.76
N LYS A 95 4.63 -11.55 0.01
CA LYS A 95 5.34 -12.20 -1.12
C LYS A 95 6.16 -13.41 -0.66
N LYS A 96 6.87 -13.31 0.46
CA LYS A 96 7.63 -14.43 1.04
C LYS A 96 6.74 -15.62 1.40
N ARG A 97 5.47 -15.38 1.71
CA ARG A 97 4.46 -16.42 2.00
C ARG A 97 3.69 -16.89 0.76
N GLY A 98 4.13 -16.46 -0.43
CA GLY A 98 3.64 -16.96 -1.73
C GLY A 98 2.48 -16.16 -2.32
N LYS A 99 2.13 -15.00 -1.76
CA LYS A 99 1.13 -14.12 -2.37
C LYS A 99 1.74 -13.33 -3.53
N ARG A 100 0.97 -13.12 -4.58
CA ARG A 100 1.25 -12.11 -5.61
C ARG A 100 0.61 -10.80 -5.18
N VAL A 101 1.41 -9.75 -5.09
CA VAL A 101 0.96 -8.46 -4.55
C VAL A 101 1.09 -7.40 -5.62
N TYR A 102 0.01 -6.67 -5.84
CA TYR A 102 -0.08 -5.56 -6.79
C TYR A 102 -0.52 -4.30 -6.06
N VAL A 103 0.20 -3.21 -6.28
CA VAL A 103 -0.06 -1.94 -5.62
C VAL A 103 -0.28 -0.85 -6.66
N ILE A 104 -1.29 -0.04 -6.45
CA ILE A 104 -1.42 1.27 -7.04
C ILE A 104 -1.50 2.28 -5.91
N THR A 105 -0.86 3.43 -6.07
CA THR A 105 -0.84 4.51 -5.08
C THR A 105 -1.91 5.55 -5.40
N ALA A 106 -2.23 6.41 -4.43
CA ALA A 106 -3.25 7.46 -4.58
C ALA A 106 -2.83 8.75 -3.85
N THR A 107 -3.75 9.70 -3.72
CA THR A 107 -3.50 11.08 -3.25
C THR A 107 -2.88 11.17 -1.86
N HIS A 108 -3.14 10.22 -0.98
CA HIS A 108 -2.57 10.21 0.37
C HIS A 108 -1.15 9.60 0.43
N ASP A 109 -0.63 9.08 -0.67
CA ASP A 109 0.67 8.42 -0.68
C ASP A 109 1.85 9.38 -0.95
N PHE A 110 1.59 10.66 -1.18
CA PHE A 110 2.63 11.69 -1.35
C PHE A 110 2.15 13.07 -0.88
N ARG A 111 3.08 14.01 -0.76
CA ARG A 111 2.85 15.42 -0.41
C ARG A 111 3.79 16.33 -1.18
N ASP A 112 3.26 17.24 -1.97
CA ASP A 112 4.03 18.16 -2.85
C ASP A 112 5.12 18.98 -2.13
N ARG A 113 5.01 19.12 -0.80
CA ARG A 113 6.00 19.81 0.02
C ARG A 113 7.07 18.89 0.61
N GLY A 114 7.00 17.58 0.37
CA GLY A 114 7.91 16.58 0.94
C GLY A 114 7.81 16.42 2.46
N VAL A 115 6.74 16.95 3.08
CA VAL A 115 6.51 16.85 4.52
C VAL A 115 5.06 16.55 4.84
N ALA A 116 4.86 15.77 5.90
CA ALA A 116 3.56 15.42 6.47
C ALA A 116 3.53 15.77 7.96
N ASP A 117 2.35 15.62 8.56
CA ASP A 117 2.17 15.88 9.99
C ASP A 117 2.72 14.74 10.82
N GLY A 118 3.60 15.09 11.76
CA GLY A 118 4.04 14.24 12.86
C GLY A 118 3.76 14.91 14.21
N TYR A 119 4.09 14.20 15.30
CA TYR A 119 3.77 14.66 16.64
C TYR A 119 4.93 14.37 17.60
N ASP A 120 5.28 15.37 18.41
CA ASP A 120 6.27 15.26 19.47
C ASP A 120 5.68 15.86 20.76
N GLY A 121 5.15 14.99 21.62
CA GLY A 121 4.41 15.39 22.81
C GLY A 121 3.20 16.27 22.46
N ASP A 122 3.16 17.48 23.01
CA ASP A 122 2.06 18.43 22.78
C ASP A 122 2.21 19.27 21.50
N LYS A 123 3.22 18.98 20.67
CA LYS A 123 3.51 19.75 19.46
C LYS A 123 3.25 18.93 18.21
N LYS A 124 2.64 19.57 17.22
CA LYS A 124 2.66 19.13 15.84
C LYS A 124 4.03 19.49 15.23
N ILE A 125 4.65 18.52 14.57
CA ILE A 125 5.93 18.70 13.86
C ILE A 125 5.75 18.29 12.40
N GLU A 126 6.73 18.62 11.55
CA GLU A 126 6.83 18.11 10.20
C GLU A 126 7.74 16.86 10.18
N VAL A 127 7.29 15.81 9.51
CA VAL A 127 8.08 14.61 9.24
C VAL A 127 8.28 14.44 7.73
N PRO A 128 9.37 13.82 7.27
CA PRO A 128 9.61 13.63 5.85
C PRO A 128 8.51 12.80 5.18
N ALA A 129 8.01 13.27 4.06
CA ALA A 129 7.06 12.57 3.20
C ALA A 129 7.62 12.44 1.77
N VAL A 130 7.06 11.53 1.00
CA VAL A 130 7.36 11.42 -0.43
C VAL A 130 6.83 12.68 -1.10
N GLU A 131 7.73 13.42 -1.75
CA GLU A 131 7.38 14.69 -2.41
C GLU A 131 6.80 14.47 -3.80
N ASN A 132 7.42 13.55 -4.54
CA ASN A 132 7.07 13.30 -5.92
C ASN A 132 6.40 11.93 -6.07
N ARG A 133 5.21 11.90 -6.65
CA ARG A 133 4.51 10.64 -6.92
C ARG A 133 5.34 9.67 -7.79
N HIS A 134 6.26 10.16 -8.62
CA HIS A 134 7.13 9.28 -9.41
C HIS A 134 8.11 8.49 -8.54
N ASP A 135 8.47 8.98 -7.35
CA ASP A 135 9.31 8.23 -6.42
C ASP A 135 8.58 6.99 -5.89
N LEU A 136 7.24 7.03 -5.85
CA LEU A 136 6.42 5.89 -5.49
C LEU A 136 6.51 4.76 -6.52
N TRP A 137 6.72 5.08 -7.80
CA TRP A 137 6.95 4.05 -8.83
C TRP A 137 8.15 3.19 -8.50
N ASP A 138 9.26 3.80 -8.11
CA ASP A 138 10.47 3.08 -7.73
C ASP A 138 10.30 2.35 -6.39
N MET A 139 9.65 2.97 -5.41
CA MET A 139 9.41 2.37 -4.10
C MET A 139 8.54 1.11 -4.18
N TYR A 140 7.52 1.12 -5.04
CA TYR A 140 6.58 0.02 -5.22
C TYR A 140 6.83 -0.83 -6.46
N TYR A 141 7.97 -0.64 -7.14
CA TYR A 141 8.30 -1.30 -8.40
C TYR A 141 8.16 -2.83 -8.35
N GLU A 142 8.53 -3.44 -7.23
CA GLU A 142 8.45 -4.90 -7.05
C GLU A 142 7.03 -5.45 -6.82
N PHE A 143 6.01 -4.59 -6.75
CA PHE A 143 4.62 -4.95 -6.48
C PHE A 143 3.70 -4.68 -7.68
N GLY A 144 4.11 -5.12 -8.85
CA GLY A 144 3.35 -5.06 -10.09
C GLY A 144 4.12 -4.47 -11.27
N PRO A 145 4.69 -3.25 -11.20
CA PRO A 145 5.42 -2.64 -12.31
C PRO A 145 6.53 -3.51 -12.90
N ASN A 146 7.26 -4.27 -12.08
CA ASN A 146 8.36 -5.14 -12.51
C ASN A 146 7.92 -6.34 -13.37
N GLU A 147 6.65 -6.73 -13.35
CA GLU A 147 6.09 -7.82 -14.17
C GLU A 147 5.05 -7.32 -15.17
N ALA A 148 4.97 -6.00 -15.36
CA ALA A 148 3.99 -5.40 -16.24
C ALA A 148 4.27 -5.72 -17.72
N ILE A 149 3.20 -6.04 -18.45
CA ILE A 149 3.22 -6.22 -19.91
C ILE A 149 3.02 -4.90 -20.66
N SER A 150 2.54 -3.87 -19.96
CA SER A 150 2.41 -2.50 -20.45
C SER A 150 2.45 -1.55 -19.27
N THR A 151 3.08 -0.39 -19.45
CA THR A 151 3.21 0.64 -18.43
C THR A 151 2.93 2.03 -19.00
N HIS A 152 2.42 2.91 -18.15
CA HIS A 152 2.34 4.35 -18.38
C HIS A 152 2.95 5.07 -17.18
N PRO A 153 4.30 5.24 -17.16
CA PRO A 153 5.00 5.74 -15.98
C PRO A 153 4.53 7.12 -15.50
N GLU A 154 4.14 7.99 -16.42
CA GLU A 154 3.65 9.35 -16.08
C GLU A 154 2.40 9.32 -15.18
N SER A 155 1.48 8.38 -15.40
CA SER A 155 0.33 8.18 -14.53
C SER A 155 0.54 7.08 -13.50
N MET A 156 1.70 6.38 -13.53
CA MET A 156 1.98 5.20 -12.71
C MET A 156 0.99 4.03 -12.94
N SER A 157 0.32 4.02 -14.09
CA SER A 157 -0.58 2.95 -14.49
C SER A 157 0.20 1.80 -15.14
N TYR A 158 -0.27 0.59 -14.94
CA TYR A 158 0.35 -0.60 -15.54
C TYR A 158 -0.66 -1.72 -15.77
N VAL A 159 -0.28 -2.68 -16.60
CA VAL A 159 -1.07 -3.87 -16.89
C VAL A 159 -0.24 -5.11 -16.63
N VAL A 160 -0.77 -6.06 -15.89
CA VAL A 160 -0.12 -7.36 -15.64
C VAL A 160 -1.00 -8.52 -16.09
N GLN A 161 -0.37 -9.62 -16.49
CA GLN A 161 -1.06 -10.85 -16.80
C GLN A 161 -1.23 -11.67 -15.50
N LEU A 162 -2.45 -11.76 -14.98
CA LEU A 162 -2.71 -12.52 -13.75
C LEU A 162 -2.74 -14.03 -13.99
N ALA A 163 -3.41 -14.45 -15.08
CA ALA A 163 -3.54 -15.82 -15.51
C ALA A 163 -3.88 -15.86 -17.01
N PRO A 164 -3.81 -17.00 -17.71
CA PRO A 164 -4.29 -17.09 -19.08
C PRO A 164 -5.72 -16.54 -19.21
N GLY A 165 -5.90 -15.54 -20.07
CA GLY A 165 -7.19 -14.86 -20.27
C GLY A 165 -7.54 -13.77 -19.25
N TYR A 166 -6.77 -13.56 -18.18
CA TYR A 166 -7.04 -12.55 -17.16
C TYR A 166 -5.91 -11.51 -17.06
N ARG A 167 -6.26 -10.24 -17.17
CA ARG A 167 -5.34 -9.12 -16.99
C ARG A 167 -5.87 -8.19 -15.89
N LEU A 168 -4.94 -7.69 -15.07
CA LEU A 168 -5.19 -6.59 -14.16
C LEU A 168 -4.74 -5.30 -14.83
N PHE A 169 -5.66 -4.36 -14.97
CA PHE A 169 -5.39 -2.97 -15.35
C PHE A 169 -5.35 -2.16 -14.05
N ALA A 170 -4.17 -1.83 -13.59
CA ALA A 170 -3.95 -0.94 -12.47
C ALA A 170 -3.90 0.49 -13.00
N LEU A 171 -5.01 1.20 -12.92
CA LEU A 171 -5.16 2.56 -13.45
C LEU A 171 -5.08 3.56 -12.33
N ASN A 172 -4.14 4.47 -12.41
CA ASN A 172 -4.06 5.62 -11.54
C ASN A 172 -4.69 6.82 -12.25
N ASP A 173 -5.80 7.30 -11.73
CA ASP A 173 -6.54 8.47 -12.21
C ASP A 173 -6.31 9.71 -11.36
N ASP A 174 -5.33 9.65 -10.45
CA ASP A 174 -4.89 10.79 -9.67
C ASP A 174 -4.25 11.84 -10.59
N THR A 175 -4.97 12.93 -10.79
CA THR A 175 -4.63 13.98 -11.77
C THR A 175 -3.91 15.17 -11.16
N ASN A 176 -3.51 15.14 -9.89
CA ASN A 176 -2.83 16.25 -9.23
C ASN A 176 -1.32 16.23 -9.43
#